data_2b51acaa8ea37bf0f2dccf4391566753
#
_entry.id   2b51acaa8ea37bf0f2dccf4391566753
#
_cell.length_a   1.000
_cell.length_b   1.000
_cell.length_c   1.000
_cell.angle_alpha   90.00
_cell.angle_beta   90.00
_cell.angle_gamma   90.00
#
_symmetry.space_group_name_H-M   'P 1'
#
loop_
_entity.id
_entity.type
_entity.pdbx_description
1 polymer ?
#
loop_
_entity_poly.entity_id
_entity_poly.type
_entity_poly.pdbx_seq_one_letter_code
_entity_poly.pdbx_strand_id
1 'polypeptide(L)'
;MVNWNIERGLQLEKIIAFLEAQRADILVLQEADLYARRTGFRNIAEEIAKRLRMNYAFGYEFEELAQGRPGAPAYHGQATLSSWPLGNCRVLRFRQQSNFWKPKWFLPRTEPFQPRRGGRIALITEVEVSGRRLMIYNLHLESRADDRLRMMQLSETVEDAKKYLDRNPVVVAGDLNADLSRSYSSAAVLERLGFHSAIALPGAYTTTAHGIFRHQRTIDWVYLAGPVESLASGVCRDVDASDHYPIWFELKLAAA
;
A
#
# COMPACT_ATOMS: atom_id res chain seq x y z
N MET A 1 3.38 6.39 12.04
CA MET A 1 2.75 6.00 10.75
C MET A 1 2.25 4.56 10.82
N VAL A 2 1.26 4.20 10.00
CA VAL A 2 0.81 2.80 9.84
C VAL A 2 0.77 2.44 8.36
N ASN A 3 1.33 1.28 7.99
CA ASN A 3 1.19 0.64 6.69
C ASN A 3 0.30 -0.60 6.82
N TRP A 4 -0.73 -0.72 5.99
CA TRP A 4 -1.67 -1.84 6.11
C TRP A 4 -2.44 -2.12 4.81
N ASN A 5 -2.39 -3.35 4.33
CA ASN A 5 -3.36 -3.85 3.37
C ASN A 5 -4.66 -4.18 4.12
N ILE A 6 -5.74 -3.47 3.81
CA ILE A 6 -7.01 -3.50 4.55
C ILE A 6 -8.07 -4.44 3.94
N GLU A 7 -7.66 -5.38 3.10
CA GLU A 7 -8.55 -6.37 2.48
C GLU A 7 -9.86 -5.74 1.95
N ARG A 8 -9.73 -4.76 1.03
CA ARG A 8 -10.85 -4.04 0.40
C ARG A 8 -11.66 -3.14 1.34
N GLY A 9 -11.35 -3.13 2.64
CA GLY A 9 -12.15 -2.49 3.66
C GLY A 9 -13.38 -3.31 4.06
N LEU A 10 -13.32 -4.64 3.95
CA LEU A 10 -14.46 -5.53 4.25
C LEU A 10 -14.93 -5.43 5.71
N GLN A 11 -14.01 -5.22 6.63
CA GLN A 11 -14.30 -5.05 8.06
C GLN A 11 -14.09 -3.60 8.52
N LEU A 12 -14.65 -2.63 7.78
CA LEU A 12 -14.36 -1.22 7.91
C LEU A 12 -14.45 -0.68 9.35
N GLU A 13 -15.46 -1.08 10.12
CA GLU A 13 -15.63 -0.60 11.50
C GLU A 13 -14.49 -1.08 12.42
N LYS A 14 -14.03 -2.32 12.28
CA LYS A 14 -12.86 -2.82 13.02
C LYS A 14 -11.57 -2.13 12.58
N ILE A 15 -11.42 -1.89 11.26
CA ILE A 15 -10.29 -1.14 10.71
C ILE A 15 -10.23 0.25 11.31
N ILE A 16 -11.35 0.99 11.30
CA ILE A 16 -11.43 2.34 11.86
C ILE A 16 -11.12 2.32 13.36
N ALA A 17 -11.73 1.42 14.13
CA ALA A 17 -11.50 1.34 15.57
C ALA A 17 -10.02 1.11 15.91
N PHE A 18 -9.34 0.24 15.16
CA PHE A 18 -7.90 0.05 15.30
C PHE A 18 -7.11 1.32 14.98
N LEU A 19 -7.38 1.94 13.83
CA LEU A 19 -6.67 3.15 13.39
C LEU A 19 -6.88 4.34 14.34
N GLU A 20 -8.10 4.50 14.90
CA GLU A 20 -8.39 5.48 15.95
C GLU A 20 -7.52 5.26 17.20
N ALA A 21 -7.37 3.99 17.63
CA ALA A 21 -6.55 3.65 18.78
C ALA A 21 -5.05 3.89 18.55
N GLN A 22 -4.57 3.70 17.32
CA GLN A 22 -3.16 3.91 16.96
C GLN A 22 -2.74 5.38 16.94
N ARG A 23 -3.66 6.32 16.72
CA ARG A 23 -3.38 7.78 16.64
C ARG A 23 -2.23 8.12 15.70
N ALA A 24 -2.09 7.38 14.60
CA ALA A 24 -1.02 7.60 13.65
C ALA A 24 -1.26 8.89 12.83
N ASP A 25 -0.21 9.66 12.59
CA ASP A 25 -0.29 10.90 11.79
C ASP A 25 -0.45 10.62 10.31
N ILE A 26 0.04 9.49 9.83
CA ILE A 26 0.00 9.10 8.41
C ILE A 26 -0.35 7.62 8.29
N LEU A 27 -1.25 7.31 7.34
CA LEU A 27 -1.67 5.95 7.01
C LEU A 27 -1.34 5.67 5.54
N VAL A 28 -0.77 4.50 5.28
CA VAL A 28 -0.43 3.99 3.95
C VAL A 28 -1.23 2.71 3.76
N LEU A 29 -2.36 2.81 3.06
CA LEU A 29 -3.34 1.74 2.96
C LEU A 29 -3.37 1.15 1.55
N GLN A 30 -3.38 -0.18 1.46
CA GLN A 30 -3.57 -0.91 0.21
C GLN A 30 -4.94 -1.62 0.24
N GLU A 31 -5.41 -2.00 -0.92
CA GLU A 31 -6.71 -2.64 -1.11
C GLU A 31 -7.89 -1.84 -0.53
N ALA A 32 -7.99 -0.56 -0.83
CA ALA A 32 -9.18 0.22 -0.51
C ALA A 32 -10.16 0.18 -1.69
N ASP A 33 -11.41 -0.23 -1.43
CA ASP A 33 -12.47 -0.20 -2.43
C ASP A 33 -13.12 1.18 -2.52
N LEU A 34 -13.53 1.53 -3.74
CA LEU A 34 -14.31 2.73 -4.05
C LEU A 34 -15.57 2.29 -4.81
N TYR A 35 -16.73 2.43 -4.17
CA TYR A 35 -18.06 2.14 -4.69
C TYR A 35 -18.27 0.68 -5.14
N ALA A 36 -17.55 -0.26 -4.56
CA ALA A 36 -17.74 -1.68 -4.83
C ALA A 36 -18.94 -2.25 -4.07
N ARG A 37 -19.72 -3.14 -4.73
CA ARG A 37 -20.88 -3.81 -4.14
C ARG A 37 -20.53 -4.57 -2.87
N ARG A 38 -19.38 -5.29 -2.86
CA ARG A 38 -18.91 -6.08 -1.72
C ARG A 38 -18.64 -5.25 -0.45
N THR A 39 -18.42 -3.96 -0.60
CA THR A 39 -18.23 -3.01 0.50
C THR A 39 -19.40 -2.02 0.64
N GLY A 40 -20.60 -2.40 0.13
CA GLY A 40 -21.82 -1.59 0.24
C GLY A 40 -21.79 -0.30 -0.57
N PHE A 41 -21.01 -0.23 -1.64
CA PHE A 41 -20.82 0.94 -2.49
C PHE A 41 -20.23 2.16 -1.75
N ARG A 42 -19.44 1.89 -0.71
CA ARG A 42 -18.80 2.91 0.11
C ARG A 42 -17.50 3.41 -0.54
N ASN A 43 -17.10 4.64 -0.21
CA ASN A 43 -15.75 5.12 -0.43
C ASN A 43 -14.93 4.86 0.85
N ILE A 44 -14.22 3.74 0.88
CA ILE A 44 -13.51 3.27 2.08
C ILE A 44 -12.49 4.30 2.57
N ALA A 45 -11.68 4.85 1.66
CA ALA A 45 -10.66 5.84 2.01
C ALA A 45 -11.28 7.12 2.60
N GLU A 46 -12.35 7.62 2.01
CA GLU A 46 -13.05 8.82 2.49
C GLU A 46 -13.68 8.61 3.86
N GLU A 47 -14.28 7.44 4.11
CA GLU A 47 -14.91 7.16 5.38
C GLU A 47 -13.90 7.04 6.52
N ILE A 48 -12.74 6.40 6.27
CA ILE A 48 -11.63 6.40 7.21
C ILE A 48 -11.15 7.85 7.45
N ALA A 49 -10.94 8.62 6.37
CA ALA A 49 -10.49 10.00 6.47
C ALA A 49 -11.42 10.88 7.31
N LYS A 50 -12.74 10.77 7.08
CA LYS A 50 -13.76 11.51 7.85
C LYS A 50 -13.73 11.16 9.35
N ARG A 51 -13.67 9.87 9.67
CA ARG A 51 -13.67 9.40 11.06
C ARG A 51 -12.42 9.84 11.80
N LEU A 52 -11.26 9.77 11.16
CA LEU A 52 -9.97 10.14 11.75
C LEU A 52 -9.64 11.65 11.59
N ARG A 53 -10.47 12.41 10.89
CA ARG A 53 -10.25 13.83 10.57
C ARG A 53 -8.92 14.05 9.85
N MET A 54 -8.63 13.21 8.86
CA MET A 54 -7.42 13.25 8.05
C MET A 54 -7.71 13.72 6.62
N ASN A 55 -6.71 14.30 5.97
CA ASN A 55 -6.69 14.47 4.52
C ASN A 55 -6.44 13.11 3.86
N TYR A 56 -6.87 12.90 2.61
CA TYR A 56 -6.56 11.67 1.89
C TYR A 56 -6.31 11.89 0.42
N ALA A 57 -5.47 11.03 -0.16
CA ALA A 57 -5.30 10.83 -1.58
C ALA A 57 -5.63 9.37 -1.91
N PHE A 58 -6.29 9.15 -3.06
CA PHE A 58 -6.63 7.80 -3.54
C PHE A 58 -6.12 7.60 -4.96
N GLY A 59 -5.48 6.46 -5.21
CA GLY A 59 -5.03 6.02 -6.53
C GLY A 59 -5.66 4.67 -6.88
N TYR A 60 -6.46 4.61 -7.94
CA TYR A 60 -7.03 3.34 -8.36
C TYR A 60 -6.04 2.50 -9.19
N GLU A 61 -5.92 1.24 -8.82
CA GLU A 61 -5.23 0.21 -9.57
C GLU A 61 -6.14 -0.34 -10.68
N PHE A 62 -7.33 -0.75 -10.28
CA PHE A 62 -8.28 -1.45 -11.12
C PHE A 62 -9.68 -0.87 -11.05
N GLU A 63 -10.35 -0.87 -12.19
CA GLU A 63 -11.81 -0.86 -12.29
C GLU A 63 -12.32 -2.30 -12.09
N GLU A 64 -13.19 -2.50 -11.12
CA GLU A 64 -13.78 -3.78 -10.76
C GLU A 64 -15.07 -4.02 -11.56
N LEU A 65 -14.95 -4.76 -12.67
CA LEU A 65 -16.02 -4.87 -13.68
C LEU A 65 -17.26 -5.63 -13.22
N ALA A 66 -17.16 -6.40 -12.11
CA ALA A 66 -18.28 -7.14 -11.53
C ALA A 66 -18.86 -6.50 -10.26
N GLN A 67 -18.35 -5.35 -9.82
CA GLN A 67 -18.67 -4.74 -8.53
C GLN A 67 -19.43 -3.42 -8.63
N GLY A 68 -19.40 -2.75 -9.78
CA GLY A 68 -20.08 -1.48 -9.98
C GLY A 68 -21.60 -1.60 -10.18
N ARG A 69 -22.26 -0.44 -10.28
CA ARG A 69 -23.65 -0.30 -10.72
C ARG A 69 -23.70 0.16 -12.18
N PRO A 70 -24.81 -0.02 -12.90
CA PRO A 70 -24.97 0.57 -14.22
C PRO A 70 -24.71 2.08 -14.19
N GLY A 71 -23.76 2.56 -15.01
CA GLY A 71 -23.36 3.96 -15.05
C GLY A 71 -22.48 4.46 -13.90
N ALA A 72 -22.18 3.61 -12.91
CA ALA A 72 -21.34 3.96 -11.76
C ALA A 72 -20.29 2.84 -11.51
N PRO A 73 -19.09 2.97 -12.08
CA PRO A 73 -18.04 1.97 -11.94
C PRO A 73 -17.52 1.89 -10.50
N ALA A 74 -17.02 0.70 -10.14
CA ALA A 74 -16.32 0.46 -8.90
C ALA A 74 -14.83 0.36 -9.14
N TYR A 75 -14.03 0.82 -8.16
CA TYR A 75 -12.58 0.78 -8.25
C TYR A 75 -11.98 0.11 -7.02
N HIS A 76 -10.75 -0.32 -7.19
CA HIS A 76 -9.91 -0.89 -6.15
C HIS A 76 -8.53 -0.26 -6.25
N GLY A 77 -7.94 0.13 -5.12
CA GLY A 77 -6.67 0.84 -5.15
C GLY A 77 -6.04 1.08 -3.80
N GLN A 78 -5.25 2.12 -3.75
CA GLN A 78 -4.45 2.52 -2.59
C GLN A 78 -4.89 3.88 -2.07
N ALA A 79 -4.74 4.09 -0.76
CA ALA A 79 -4.98 5.39 -0.15
C ALA A 79 -3.82 5.79 0.77
N THR A 80 -3.44 7.05 0.72
CA THR A 80 -2.56 7.67 1.71
C THR A 80 -3.36 8.71 2.46
N LEU A 81 -3.39 8.60 3.79
CA LEU A 81 -4.10 9.55 4.64
C LEU A 81 -3.09 10.27 5.55
N SER A 82 -3.37 11.52 5.89
CA SER A 82 -2.48 12.32 6.74
C SER A 82 -3.25 13.33 7.57
N SER A 83 -2.87 13.49 8.85
CA SER A 83 -3.26 14.61 9.68
C SER A 83 -2.62 15.93 9.23
N TRP A 84 -1.51 15.83 8.49
CA TRP A 84 -0.81 16.95 7.87
C TRP A 84 -1.38 17.28 6.50
N PRO A 85 -1.19 18.52 6.00
CA PRO A 85 -1.58 18.85 4.64
C PRO A 85 -0.92 17.96 3.59
N LEU A 86 -1.69 17.58 2.58
CA LEU A 86 -1.18 16.90 1.40
C LEU A 86 -0.80 17.93 0.33
N GLY A 87 0.39 17.78 -0.22
CA GLY A 87 0.84 18.51 -1.39
C GLY A 87 0.44 17.83 -2.70
N ASN A 88 1.40 17.66 -3.60
CA ASN A 88 1.16 17.01 -4.87
C ASN A 88 0.92 15.50 -4.69
N CYS A 89 -0.18 15.01 -5.27
CA CYS A 89 -0.55 13.60 -5.27
C CYS A 89 -0.65 13.10 -6.71
N ARG A 90 0.06 12.03 -7.04
CA ARG A 90 0.07 11.47 -8.40
C ARG A 90 0.17 9.96 -8.41
N VAL A 91 -0.26 9.37 -9.50
CA VAL A 91 -0.17 7.93 -9.76
C VAL A 91 0.95 7.66 -10.75
N LEU A 92 1.89 6.81 -10.37
CA LEU A 92 2.84 6.17 -11.26
C LEU A 92 2.28 4.80 -11.66
N ARG A 93 1.77 4.68 -12.87
CA ARG A 93 1.32 3.40 -13.41
C ARG A 93 2.51 2.66 -14.01
N PHE A 94 2.81 1.48 -13.47
CA PHE A 94 3.95 0.69 -13.93
C PHE A 94 3.81 0.29 -15.39
N ARG A 95 4.89 0.33 -16.13
CA ARG A 95 4.94 -0.05 -17.55
C ARG A 95 4.72 -1.55 -17.74
N GLN A 96 5.29 -2.33 -16.81
CA GLN A 96 5.16 -3.78 -16.83
C GLN A 96 4.03 -4.23 -15.90
N GLN A 97 3.05 -4.91 -16.48
CA GLN A 97 1.85 -5.37 -15.81
C GLN A 97 1.62 -6.85 -16.07
N SER A 98 1.07 -7.54 -15.09
CA SER A 98 0.55 -8.89 -15.30
C SER A 98 -0.70 -8.85 -16.20
N ASN A 99 -0.87 -9.90 -16.99
CA ASN A 99 -2.11 -10.12 -17.74
C ASN A 99 -3.12 -10.96 -16.95
N PHE A 100 -2.79 -11.33 -15.72
CA PHE A 100 -3.61 -12.25 -14.92
C PHE A 100 -5.03 -11.71 -14.70
N TRP A 101 -5.15 -10.45 -14.34
CA TRP A 101 -6.42 -9.82 -13.97
C TRP A 101 -7.25 -9.33 -15.15
N LYS A 102 -6.69 -9.34 -16.36
CA LYS A 102 -7.42 -8.90 -17.57
C LYS A 102 -8.59 -9.84 -17.86
N PRO A 103 -9.76 -9.30 -18.21
CA PRO A 103 -10.90 -10.11 -18.58
C PRO A 103 -10.55 -11.10 -19.69
N LYS A 104 -10.92 -12.36 -19.52
CA LYS A 104 -10.76 -13.40 -20.53
C LYS A 104 -12.06 -13.51 -21.32
N TRP A 105 -11.98 -13.60 -22.63
CA TRP A 105 -13.17 -13.68 -23.50
C TRP A 105 -14.06 -14.90 -23.23
N PHE A 106 -13.48 -15.99 -22.71
CA PHE A 106 -14.15 -17.26 -22.39
C PHE A 106 -14.61 -17.37 -20.93
N LEU A 107 -14.33 -16.37 -20.08
CA LEU A 107 -14.77 -16.36 -18.68
C LEU A 107 -15.88 -15.34 -18.49
N PRO A 108 -16.95 -15.70 -17.72
CA PRO A 108 -17.99 -14.75 -17.39
C PRO A 108 -17.43 -13.59 -16.56
N ARG A 109 -18.00 -12.40 -16.77
CA ARG A 109 -17.66 -11.21 -15.96
C ARG A 109 -18.45 -11.20 -14.65
N THR A 110 -18.24 -12.23 -13.85
CA THR A 110 -18.88 -12.41 -12.55
C THR A 110 -17.86 -12.39 -11.42
N GLU A 111 -18.35 -12.18 -10.22
CA GLU A 111 -17.54 -11.96 -9.02
C GLU A 111 -16.46 -13.02 -8.74
N PRO A 112 -16.72 -14.33 -8.89
CA PRO A 112 -15.70 -15.36 -8.63
C PRO A 112 -14.44 -15.23 -9.50
N PHE A 113 -14.58 -14.68 -10.71
CA PHE A 113 -13.45 -14.50 -11.65
C PHE A 113 -12.75 -13.15 -11.49
N GLN A 114 -13.24 -12.25 -10.65
CA GLN A 114 -12.68 -10.92 -10.37
C GLN A 114 -12.16 -10.20 -11.62
N PRO A 115 -13.00 -10.01 -12.67
CA PRO A 115 -12.55 -9.36 -13.90
C PRO A 115 -12.24 -7.89 -13.61
N ARG A 116 -11.04 -7.46 -13.96
CA ARG A 116 -10.52 -6.12 -13.67
C ARG A 116 -9.95 -5.45 -14.90
N ARG A 117 -10.04 -4.13 -14.95
CA ARG A 117 -9.36 -3.31 -15.95
C ARG A 117 -8.42 -2.35 -15.24
N GLY A 118 -7.17 -2.32 -15.63
CA GLY A 118 -6.14 -1.47 -15.00
C GLY A 118 -4.84 -2.23 -14.79
N GLY A 119 -4.17 -1.93 -13.70
CA GLY A 119 -2.90 -2.54 -13.32
C GLY A 119 -2.30 -1.90 -12.08
N ARG A 120 -1.24 -2.48 -11.59
CA ARG A 120 -0.52 -2.03 -10.41
C ARG A 120 0.07 -0.65 -10.58
N ILE A 121 0.14 0.09 -9.49
CA ILE A 121 0.60 1.48 -9.42
C ILE A 121 1.49 1.71 -8.21
N ALA A 122 2.19 2.85 -8.20
CA ALA A 122 2.58 3.54 -6.98
C ALA A 122 1.70 4.78 -6.82
N LEU A 123 1.04 4.94 -5.68
CA LEU A 123 0.44 6.22 -5.28
C LEU A 123 1.53 7.04 -4.58
N ILE A 124 1.91 8.14 -5.20
CA ILE A 124 2.96 9.03 -4.71
C ILE A 124 2.29 10.26 -4.10
N THR A 125 2.60 10.52 -2.83
CA THR A 125 1.96 11.60 -2.07
C THR A 125 3.03 12.44 -1.37
N GLU A 126 2.97 13.74 -1.55
CA GLU A 126 3.73 14.70 -0.75
C GLU A 126 2.95 14.99 0.53
N VAL A 127 3.60 14.90 1.68
CA VAL A 127 3.04 15.28 2.98
C VAL A 127 3.88 16.37 3.59
N GLU A 128 3.23 17.48 3.98
CA GLU A 128 3.90 18.65 4.54
C GLU A 128 4.02 18.51 6.06
N VAL A 129 5.11 17.94 6.54
CA VAL A 129 5.34 17.68 7.96
C VAL A 129 6.23 18.77 8.56
N SER A 130 5.68 19.68 9.35
CA SER A 130 6.42 20.74 10.05
C SER A 130 7.36 21.54 9.13
N GLY A 131 6.85 21.96 7.96
CA GLY A 131 7.62 22.71 6.96
C GLY A 131 8.57 21.86 6.11
N ARG A 132 8.45 20.53 6.20
CA ARG A 132 9.24 19.57 5.42
C ARG A 132 8.36 18.73 4.54
N ARG A 133 8.86 18.47 3.36
CA ARG A 133 8.18 17.67 2.35
C ARG A 133 8.63 16.21 2.45
N LEU A 134 7.77 15.38 3.04
CA LEU A 134 7.94 13.92 3.09
C LEU A 134 7.30 13.31 1.83
N MET A 135 8.07 12.53 1.09
CA MET A 135 7.59 11.80 -0.08
C MET A 135 7.18 10.38 0.32
N ILE A 136 5.94 10.00 0.04
CA ILE A 136 5.41 8.67 0.33
C ILE A 136 5.07 7.97 -0.97
N TYR A 137 5.67 6.80 -1.19
CA TYR A 137 5.36 5.85 -2.24
C TYR A 137 4.56 4.70 -1.63
N ASN A 138 3.26 4.73 -1.80
CA ASN A 138 2.38 3.65 -1.39
C ASN A 138 2.31 2.62 -2.52
N LEU A 139 2.73 1.39 -2.26
CA LEU A 139 2.86 0.33 -3.25
C LEU A 139 1.93 -0.84 -2.94
N HIS A 140 1.39 -1.43 -4.00
CA HIS A 140 0.83 -2.77 -3.97
C HIS A 140 1.30 -3.49 -5.22
N LEU A 141 2.33 -4.31 -5.11
CA LEU A 141 2.96 -4.97 -6.26
C LEU A 141 2.18 -6.22 -6.70
N GLU A 142 2.58 -6.77 -7.84
CA GLU A 142 1.87 -7.90 -8.45
C GLU A 142 1.95 -9.18 -7.60
N SER A 143 0.79 -9.73 -7.26
CA SER A 143 0.66 -10.96 -6.47
C SER A 143 0.75 -12.25 -7.31
N ARG A 144 0.35 -12.18 -8.58
CA ARG A 144 0.24 -13.33 -9.49
C ARG A 144 1.32 -13.33 -10.57
N ALA A 145 2.57 -13.13 -10.16
CA ALA A 145 3.71 -13.12 -11.05
C ALA A 145 4.97 -13.63 -10.34
N ASP A 146 6.03 -13.81 -11.13
CA ASP A 146 7.37 -14.09 -10.63
C ASP A 146 7.99 -12.84 -9.96
N ASP A 147 9.11 -13.02 -9.31
CA ASP A 147 9.82 -11.94 -8.63
C ASP A 147 10.41 -10.91 -9.61
N ARG A 148 10.66 -11.32 -10.86
CA ARG A 148 11.17 -10.43 -11.92
C ARG A 148 10.22 -9.28 -12.20
N LEU A 149 8.90 -9.52 -12.27
CA LEU A 149 7.94 -8.45 -12.50
C LEU A 149 7.90 -7.48 -11.32
N ARG A 150 7.89 -7.98 -10.07
CA ARG A 150 7.95 -7.14 -8.87
C ARG A 150 9.23 -6.30 -8.83
N MET A 151 10.36 -6.89 -9.18
CA MET A 151 11.65 -6.19 -9.26
C MET A 151 11.61 -5.06 -10.31
N MET A 152 10.96 -5.27 -11.46
CA MET A 152 10.79 -4.22 -12.47
C MET A 152 9.91 -3.08 -11.97
N GLN A 153 8.80 -3.38 -11.28
CA GLN A 153 7.92 -2.39 -10.67
C GLN A 153 8.63 -1.59 -9.56
N LEU A 154 9.42 -2.26 -8.72
CA LEU A 154 10.28 -1.59 -7.74
C LEU A 154 11.34 -0.71 -8.39
N SER A 155 11.95 -1.17 -9.48
CA SER A 155 12.95 -0.37 -10.21
C SER A 155 12.33 0.92 -10.77
N GLU A 156 11.11 0.87 -11.30
CA GLU A 156 10.41 2.07 -11.76
C GLU A 156 10.10 3.03 -10.59
N THR A 157 9.70 2.49 -9.43
CA THR A 157 9.46 3.27 -8.21
C THR A 157 10.71 3.99 -7.76
N VAL A 158 11.82 3.28 -7.68
CA VAL A 158 13.10 3.80 -7.20
C VAL A 158 13.67 4.83 -8.19
N GLU A 159 13.56 4.59 -9.49
CA GLU A 159 13.99 5.56 -10.50
C GLU A 159 13.22 6.88 -10.40
N ASP A 160 11.93 6.80 -10.08
CA ASP A 160 11.14 7.99 -9.82
C ASP A 160 11.55 8.67 -8.50
N ALA A 161 11.81 7.91 -7.44
CA ALA A 161 12.17 8.40 -6.13
C ALA A 161 13.52 9.14 -6.10
N LYS A 162 14.46 8.78 -6.98
CA LYS A 162 15.78 9.46 -7.10
C LYS A 162 15.66 10.97 -7.22
N LYS A 163 14.59 11.49 -7.80
CA LYS A 163 14.35 12.94 -7.96
C LYS A 163 14.27 13.68 -6.63
N TYR A 164 14.03 12.97 -5.54
CA TYR A 164 13.75 13.55 -4.22
C TYR A 164 14.82 13.25 -3.18
N LEU A 165 15.66 12.21 -3.37
CA LEU A 165 16.55 11.67 -2.33
C LEU A 165 17.54 12.67 -1.76
N ASP A 166 18.03 13.62 -2.56
CA ASP A 166 19.02 14.60 -2.12
C ASP A 166 18.44 15.67 -1.17
N ARG A 167 17.10 15.87 -1.18
CA ARG A 167 16.47 17.00 -0.50
C ARG A 167 15.32 16.59 0.41
N ASN A 168 14.73 15.45 0.16
CA ASN A 168 13.50 15.04 0.83
C ASN A 168 13.65 13.68 1.50
N PRO A 169 13.08 13.49 2.67
CA PRO A 169 12.81 12.17 3.21
C PRO A 169 11.85 11.41 2.28
N VAL A 170 12.16 10.16 2.00
CA VAL A 170 11.37 9.28 1.14
C VAL A 170 11.01 8.01 1.90
N VAL A 171 9.73 7.68 1.90
CA VAL A 171 9.18 6.43 2.43
C VAL A 171 8.63 5.62 1.25
N VAL A 172 9.08 4.40 1.09
CA VAL A 172 8.49 3.38 0.21
C VAL A 172 7.84 2.35 1.10
N ALA A 173 6.52 2.27 1.10
CA ALA A 173 5.77 1.36 1.96
C ALA A 173 4.64 0.67 1.20
N GLY A 174 4.26 -0.53 1.62
CA GLY A 174 3.13 -1.23 1.04
C GLY A 174 3.24 -2.75 1.09
N ASP A 175 2.26 -3.39 0.46
CA ASP A 175 2.29 -4.81 0.15
C ASP A 175 3.13 -5.04 -1.12
N LEU A 176 4.36 -5.48 -0.93
CA LEU A 176 5.27 -5.77 -2.03
C LEU A 176 5.05 -7.16 -2.64
N ASN A 177 4.16 -7.97 -2.06
CA ASN A 177 3.91 -9.35 -2.48
C ASN A 177 5.19 -10.19 -2.65
N ALA A 178 6.28 -9.76 -2.05
CA ALA A 178 7.60 -10.37 -2.09
C ALA A 178 8.09 -10.62 -0.66
N ASP A 179 8.45 -11.86 -0.36
CA ASP A 179 9.15 -12.18 0.88
C ASP A 179 10.64 -11.87 0.69
N LEU A 180 11.02 -10.64 1.03
CA LEU A 180 12.38 -10.14 0.82
C LEU A 180 13.42 -10.86 1.70
N SER A 181 13.00 -11.60 2.71
CA SER A 181 13.90 -12.49 3.46
C SER A 181 14.43 -13.64 2.61
N ARG A 182 13.71 -13.98 1.53
CA ARG A 182 14.04 -15.07 0.60
C ARG A 182 14.46 -14.59 -0.79
N SER A 183 14.13 -13.36 -1.15
CA SER A 183 14.38 -12.81 -2.47
C SER A 183 15.47 -11.75 -2.42
N TYR A 184 16.68 -12.16 -2.71
CA TYR A 184 17.82 -11.22 -2.82
C TYR A 184 17.64 -10.18 -3.92
N SER A 185 16.79 -10.42 -4.91
CA SER A 185 16.66 -9.57 -6.08
C SER A 185 15.84 -8.31 -5.82
N SER A 186 14.69 -8.43 -5.16
CA SER A 186 13.79 -7.30 -4.92
C SER A 186 14.35 -6.34 -3.86
N ALA A 187 14.88 -6.84 -2.76
CA ALA A 187 15.53 -6.04 -1.73
C ALA A 187 16.77 -5.32 -2.28
N ALA A 188 17.57 -6.00 -3.11
CA ALA A 188 18.77 -5.41 -3.70
C ALA A 188 18.49 -4.19 -4.59
N VAL A 189 17.32 -4.08 -5.18
CA VAL A 189 16.93 -2.88 -5.95
C VAL A 189 16.82 -1.65 -5.04
N LEU A 190 16.21 -1.81 -3.87
CA LEU A 190 16.05 -0.72 -2.89
C LEU A 190 17.40 -0.40 -2.21
N GLU A 191 18.11 -1.40 -1.74
CA GLU A 191 19.36 -1.24 -1.00
C GLU A 191 20.47 -0.58 -1.83
N ARG A 192 20.62 -0.93 -3.12
CA ARG A 192 21.59 -0.33 -4.03
C ARG A 192 21.46 1.18 -4.20
N LEU A 193 20.29 1.72 -3.86
CA LEU A 193 19.99 3.15 -3.99
C LEU A 193 19.87 3.84 -2.65
N GLY A 194 20.43 3.21 -1.60
CA GLY A 194 20.52 3.79 -0.27
C GLY A 194 19.21 3.71 0.53
N PHE A 195 18.24 2.93 0.07
CA PHE A 195 17.08 2.61 0.90
C PHE A 195 17.45 1.58 1.94
N HIS A 196 16.99 1.78 3.15
CA HIS A 196 17.13 0.82 4.25
C HIS A 196 15.77 0.45 4.83
N SER A 197 15.62 -0.78 5.30
CA SER A 197 14.37 -1.23 5.91
C SER A 197 14.14 -0.49 7.24
N ALA A 198 12.93 0.07 7.41
CA ALA A 198 12.49 0.62 8.68
C ALA A 198 12.06 -0.48 9.67
N ILE A 199 11.93 -1.72 9.20
CA ILE A 199 11.43 -2.84 9.98
C ILE A 199 12.58 -3.74 10.35
N ALA A 200 13.00 -3.70 11.60
CA ALA A 200 13.98 -4.62 12.18
C ALA A 200 13.26 -5.87 12.73
N LEU A 201 12.65 -6.69 11.86
CA LEU A 201 11.85 -7.83 12.30
C LEU A 201 12.29 -9.13 11.62
N PRO A 202 13.44 -9.74 12.01
CA PRO A 202 13.74 -11.11 11.58
C PRO A 202 12.61 -12.04 12.05
N GLY A 203 11.92 -12.69 11.12
CA GLY A 203 10.87 -13.68 11.41
C GLY A 203 9.48 -13.13 11.77
N ALA A 204 9.20 -11.84 11.55
CA ALA A 204 7.86 -11.30 11.72
C ALA A 204 7.00 -11.54 10.49
N TYR A 205 5.93 -12.29 10.65
CA TYR A 205 4.92 -12.43 9.60
C TYR A 205 4.01 -11.19 9.57
N THR A 206 3.71 -10.72 8.35
CA THR A 206 2.80 -9.60 8.10
C THR A 206 1.44 -10.03 7.58
N THR A 207 1.25 -11.33 7.30
CA THR A 207 -0.06 -11.88 6.92
C THR A 207 -0.56 -12.89 7.94
N THR A 208 -1.89 -13.04 8.01
CA THR A 208 -2.53 -14.13 8.72
C THR A 208 -2.26 -15.47 8.02
N ALA A 209 -2.55 -16.58 8.69
CA ALA A 209 -2.36 -17.91 8.11
C ALA A 209 -3.51 -18.22 7.14
N HIS A 210 -3.25 -18.07 5.84
CA HIS A 210 -4.23 -18.32 4.78
C HIS A 210 -3.97 -19.57 3.95
N GLY A 211 -5.04 -20.04 3.28
CA GLY A 211 -5.02 -21.17 2.38
C GLY A 211 -4.99 -22.53 3.09
N ILE A 212 -5.00 -23.61 2.29
CA ILE A 212 -5.05 -25.01 2.75
C ILE A 212 -3.83 -25.33 3.63
N PHE A 213 -2.69 -24.72 3.36
CA PHE A 213 -1.43 -24.96 4.09
C PHE A 213 -1.15 -23.95 5.21
N ARG A 214 -2.03 -22.98 5.46
CA ARG A 214 -1.92 -21.98 6.54
C ARG A 214 -0.54 -21.34 6.66
N HIS A 215 0.05 -20.92 5.54
CA HIS A 215 1.34 -20.25 5.55
C HIS A 215 1.19 -18.76 5.85
N GLN A 216 1.90 -18.28 6.85
CA GLN A 216 2.12 -16.86 7.11
C GLN A 216 3.28 -16.35 6.25
N ARG A 217 3.21 -15.09 5.79
CA ARG A 217 4.21 -14.49 4.91
C ARG A 217 4.63 -13.12 5.43
N THR A 218 5.86 -12.72 5.09
CA THR A 218 6.37 -11.36 5.32
C THR A 218 6.46 -10.68 3.97
N ILE A 219 5.41 -9.96 3.59
CA ILE A 219 5.26 -9.34 2.26
C ILE A 219 4.93 -7.86 2.30
N ASP A 220 4.63 -7.34 3.47
CA ASP A 220 4.44 -5.91 3.71
C ASP A 220 5.73 -5.31 4.24
N TRP A 221 6.17 -4.21 3.65
CA TRP A 221 7.49 -3.63 3.91
C TRP A 221 7.45 -2.12 3.99
N VAL A 222 8.42 -1.57 4.70
CA VAL A 222 8.67 -0.13 4.79
C VAL A 222 10.17 0.10 4.60
N TYR A 223 10.51 0.90 3.60
CA TYR A 223 11.87 1.32 3.29
C TYR A 223 12.00 2.84 3.34
N LEU A 224 13.12 3.31 3.82
CA LEU A 224 13.42 4.72 4.02
C LEU A 224 14.67 5.12 3.22
N ALA A 225 14.68 6.33 2.70
CA ALA A 225 15.88 6.94 2.12
C ALA A 225 15.85 8.46 2.27
N GLY A 226 17.02 9.11 2.13
CA GLY A 226 17.18 10.55 2.36
C GLY A 226 17.23 10.91 3.85
N PRO A 227 16.92 12.17 4.22
CA PRO A 227 17.09 12.68 5.58
C PRO A 227 15.94 12.22 6.53
N VAL A 228 15.83 10.92 6.74
CA VAL A 228 14.84 10.28 7.61
C VAL A 228 15.44 9.09 8.34
N GLU A 229 15.04 8.89 9.58
CA GLU A 229 15.50 7.83 10.47
C GLU A 229 14.30 7.08 11.06
N SER A 230 14.37 5.76 11.13
CA SER A 230 13.40 4.94 11.86
C SER A 230 13.78 4.90 13.34
N LEU A 231 12.86 5.31 14.21
CA LEU A 231 13.07 5.25 15.66
C LEU A 231 12.57 3.94 16.26
N ALA A 232 11.41 3.49 15.82
CA ALA A 232 10.78 2.25 16.29
C ALA A 232 9.81 1.72 15.23
N SER A 233 9.57 0.42 15.26
CA SER A 233 8.59 -0.23 14.40
C SER A 233 8.09 -1.54 15.01
N GLY A 234 6.92 -1.98 14.57
CA GLY A 234 6.36 -3.27 14.98
C GLY A 234 5.20 -3.71 14.12
N VAL A 235 4.79 -4.98 14.30
CA VAL A 235 3.62 -5.58 13.66
C VAL A 235 2.53 -5.79 14.71
N CYS A 236 1.33 -5.26 14.48
CA CYS A 236 0.18 -5.46 15.36
C CYS A 236 -0.56 -6.75 14.98
N ARG A 237 -0.37 -7.82 15.76
CA ARG A 237 -0.95 -9.14 15.48
C ARG A 237 -2.30 -9.39 16.15
N ASP A 238 -2.70 -8.53 17.07
CA ASP A 238 -3.96 -8.64 17.83
C ASP A 238 -5.14 -7.99 17.09
N VAL A 239 -5.04 -7.89 15.75
CA VAL A 239 -6.05 -7.27 14.89
C VAL A 239 -6.61 -8.31 13.94
N ASP A 240 -7.91 -8.57 14.06
CA ASP A 240 -8.68 -9.46 13.20
C ASP A 240 -9.65 -8.62 12.32
N ALA A 241 -9.07 -7.84 11.40
CA ALA A 241 -9.83 -6.96 10.50
C ALA A 241 -9.37 -7.02 9.04
N SER A 242 -8.31 -7.76 8.77
CA SER A 242 -7.75 -8.01 7.44
C SER A 242 -6.97 -9.32 7.45
N ASP A 243 -6.68 -9.85 6.28
CA ASP A 243 -5.75 -10.95 6.08
C ASP A 243 -4.26 -10.52 6.17
N HIS A 244 -4.01 -9.22 6.33
CA HIS A 244 -2.71 -8.65 6.66
C HIS A 244 -2.72 -8.01 8.04
N TYR A 245 -1.57 -8.02 8.71
CA TYR A 245 -1.35 -7.32 9.97
C TYR A 245 -0.83 -5.90 9.72
N PRO A 246 -1.32 -4.89 10.47
CA PRO A 246 -0.78 -3.54 10.40
C PRO A 246 0.67 -3.49 10.86
N ILE A 247 1.50 -2.72 10.13
CA ILE A 247 2.83 -2.34 10.55
C ILE A 247 2.80 -0.90 11.01
N TRP A 248 3.19 -0.64 12.26
CA TRP A 248 3.40 0.71 12.75
C TRP A 248 4.89 1.04 12.75
N PHE A 249 5.21 2.30 12.55
CA PHE A 249 6.58 2.80 12.60
C PHE A 249 6.63 4.28 12.95
N GLU A 250 7.67 4.66 13.69
CA GLU A 250 7.97 6.03 14.09
C GLU A 250 9.17 6.54 13.31
N LEU A 251 9.02 7.73 12.74
CA LEU A 251 10.06 8.36 11.95
C LEU A 251 10.51 9.69 12.57
N LYS A 252 11.79 9.94 12.50
CA LYS A 252 12.39 11.24 12.76
C LYS A 252 12.89 11.81 11.43
N LEU A 253 12.35 12.96 11.06
CA LEU A 253 12.87 13.72 9.94
C LEU A 253 14.10 14.50 10.42
N ALA A 254 15.23 14.37 9.73
CA ALA A 254 16.45 15.08 10.12
C ALA A 254 16.19 16.59 10.14
N ALA A 255 16.91 17.36 10.95
CA ALA A 255 16.79 18.83 10.95
C ALA A 255 17.14 19.44 9.58
N ALA A 256 16.51 20.56 9.19
CA ALA A 256 16.76 21.26 7.94
C ALA A 256 18.16 21.88 7.94
#